data_100cdd252267edc8621994ec0893ad30
#
_entry.id   100cdd252267edc8621994ec0893ad30
#
_cell.length_a   1.000
_cell.length_b   1.000
_cell.length_c   1.000
_cell.angle_alpha   90.00
_cell.angle_beta   90.00
_cell.angle_gamma   90.00
#
_symmetry.space_group_name_H-M   'P 1'
#
loop_
_entity.id
_entity.type
_entity.pdbx_description
1 polymer ?
#
loop_
_entity_poly.entity_id
_entity_poly.type
_entity_poly.pdbx_seq_one_letter_code
_entity_poly.pdbx_strand_id
1 'polypeptide(L)'
;MTKTFAELKFPGRLIAVEGLDGSGKSTQIYLLKRWLELQELKVFFSEWNSSDLVKAATSKGKKRELLSPTTFSIIHATDFADRYERQLVPLLRAGYIVLCDRYIFTAFARDVVRGCPPEWVRGIYDFAALPDLTFFFKADLDVSLRRILDGRPQLKYFEAGMDLRLSADPYESFRIFQGRILEQYLAMSTEFNFLVIDANQPIEAQQSVVRELIASRIDLAAFSVENSHARLRAPARVAKPMAADG
;
A
#
# COMPACT_ATOMS: atom_id res chain seq x y z
N MET A 1 -22.64 -1.68 11.63
CA MET A 1 -21.56 -2.47 12.27
C MET A 1 -20.27 -2.12 11.56
N THR A 2 -19.37 -1.46 12.24
CA THR A 2 -18.02 -1.16 11.74
C THR A 2 -17.30 -2.50 11.59
N LYS A 3 -16.99 -2.91 10.36
CA LYS A 3 -16.22 -4.15 10.14
C LYS A 3 -14.82 -3.94 10.70
N THR A 4 -14.44 -4.77 11.63
CA THR A 4 -13.13 -4.80 12.25
C THR A 4 -12.21 -5.53 11.28
N PHE A 5 -11.22 -4.83 10.72
CA PHE A 5 -10.11 -5.50 10.03
C PHE A 5 -9.39 -6.42 11.01
N ALA A 6 -8.79 -7.49 10.51
CA ALA A 6 -8.14 -8.46 11.39
C ALA A 6 -7.12 -7.77 12.31
N GLU A 7 -7.35 -7.82 13.61
CA GLU A 7 -6.41 -7.35 14.64
C GLU A 7 -5.21 -8.31 14.73
N LEU A 8 -4.49 -8.47 13.63
CA LEU A 8 -3.32 -9.32 13.56
C LEU A 8 -2.10 -8.53 14.00
N LYS A 9 -1.45 -8.99 15.06
CA LYS A 9 -0.16 -8.45 15.50
C LYS A 9 0.97 -9.33 14.99
N PHE A 10 1.93 -8.70 14.32
CA PHE A 10 3.12 -9.38 13.79
C PHE A 10 4.39 -8.91 14.49
N PRO A 11 5.44 -9.76 14.59
CA PRO A 11 6.79 -9.31 14.95
C PRO A 11 7.36 -8.30 13.96
N GLY A 12 6.99 -8.43 12.68
CA GLY A 12 7.34 -7.49 11.62
C GLY A 12 6.55 -6.20 11.65
N ARG A 13 6.83 -5.31 10.73
CA ARG A 13 6.09 -4.05 10.54
C ARG A 13 5.62 -3.92 9.10
N LEU A 14 4.36 -3.52 8.95
CA LEU A 14 3.72 -3.26 7.67
C LEU A 14 3.62 -1.76 7.44
N ILE A 15 4.27 -1.28 6.40
CA ILE A 15 4.25 0.12 6.00
C ILE A 15 3.62 0.23 4.61
N ALA A 16 2.52 0.95 4.51
CA ALA A 16 1.85 1.23 3.25
C ALA A 16 2.20 2.64 2.74
N VAL A 17 2.36 2.76 1.45
CA VAL A 17 2.54 4.05 0.75
C VAL A 17 1.42 4.22 -0.24
N GLU A 18 0.65 5.28 -0.06
CA GLU A 18 -0.55 5.61 -0.83
C GLU A 18 -0.43 6.98 -1.50
N GLY A 19 -1.25 7.22 -2.51
CA GLY A 19 -1.30 8.49 -3.23
C GLY A 19 -1.81 8.33 -4.65
N LEU A 20 -2.11 9.46 -5.28
CA LEU A 20 -2.58 9.53 -6.67
C LEU A 20 -1.53 8.99 -7.64
N ASP A 21 -1.97 8.67 -8.84
CA ASP A 21 -1.03 8.42 -9.94
C ASP A 21 -0.28 9.73 -10.25
N GLY A 22 1.05 9.64 -10.41
CA GLY A 22 1.91 10.83 -10.58
C GLY A 22 2.30 11.56 -9.30
N SER A 23 1.85 11.13 -8.10
CA SER A 23 2.24 11.77 -6.83
C SER A 23 3.73 11.59 -6.47
N GLY A 24 4.48 10.73 -7.17
CA GLY A 24 5.89 10.45 -6.86
C GLY A 24 6.11 9.36 -5.80
N LYS A 25 5.05 8.74 -5.27
CA LYS A 25 5.12 7.71 -4.22
C LYS A 25 6.06 6.55 -4.53
N SER A 26 6.10 6.06 -5.78
CA SER A 26 6.96 4.92 -6.15
C SER A 26 8.45 5.26 -6.07
N THR A 27 8.83 6.50 -6.40
CA THR A 27 10.19 7.01 -6.18
C THR A 27 10.51 7.06 -4.69
N GLN A 28 9.59 7.58 -3.90
CA GLN A 28 9.76 7.74 -2.46
C GLN A 28 9.89 6.41 -1.74
N ILE A 29 9.04 5.43 -2.06
CA ILE A 29 9.13 4.11 -1.43
C ILE A 29 10.37 3.33 -1.86
N TYR A 30 10.84 3.51 -3.11
CA TYR A 30 12.11 2.94 -3.56
C TYR A 30 13.30 3.51 -2.79
N LEU A 31 13.36 4.83 -2.61
CA LEU A 31 14.41 5.49 -1.82
C LEU A 31 14.34 5.08 -0.35
N LEU A 32 13.14 4.94 0.20
CA LEU A 32 12.94 4.43 1.55
C LEU A 32 13.46 2.99 1.70
N LYS A 33 13.11 2.11 0.76
CA LYS A 33 13.60 0.73 0.72
C LYS A 33 15.13 0.71 0.76
N ARG A 34 15.78 1.47 -0.14
CA ARG A 34 17.24 1.54 -0.19
C ARG A 34 17.87 2.07 1.10
N TRP A 35 17.26 3.07 1.73
CA TRP A 35 17.72 3.61 2.99
C TRP A 35 17.65 2.59 4.13
N LEU A 36 16.58 1.79 4.21
CA LEU A 36 16.45 0.73 5.21
C LEU A 36 17.42 -0.44 4.94
N GLU A 37 17.59 -0.83 3.69
CA GLU A 37 18.53 -1.89 3.28
C GLU A 37 19.98 -1.53 3.60
N LEU A 38 20.38 -0.26 3.41
CA LEU A 38 21.73 0.22 3.76
C LEU A 38 22.02 0.21 5.26
N GLN A 39 21.00 0.10 6.09
CA GLN A 39 21.11 -0.12 7.54
C GLN A 39 21.09 -1.61 7.91
N GLU A 40 21.23 -2.50 6.93
CA GLU A 40 21.22 -3.96 7.12
C GLU A 40 19.97 -4.49 7.81
N LEU A 41 18.82 -3.83 7.53
CA LEU A 41 17.53 -4.24 8.05
C LEU A 41 16.84 -5.27 7.13
N LYS A 42 16.03 -6.13 7.70
CA LYS A 42 15.19 -7.09 6.97
C LYS A 42 14.02 -6.36 6.31
N VAL A 43 14.14 -6.07 5.04
CA VAL A 43 13.13 -5.34 4.26
C VAL A 43 12.60 -6.19 3.13
N PHE A 44 11.30 -6.14 2.91
CA PHE A 44 10.64 -6.70 1.74
C PHE A 44 9.77 -5.63 1.09
N PHE A 45 9.75 -5.62 -0.24
CA PHE A 45 8.94 -4.70 -1.04
C PHE A 45 7.89 -5.45 -1.84
N SER A 46 6.66 -4.98 -1.78
CA SER A 46 5.53 -5.51 -2.54
C SER A 46 4.85 -4.39 -3.31
N GLU A 47 4.59 -4.63 -4.58
CA GLU A 47 3.90 -3.70 -5.47
C GLU A 47 2.48 -4.19 -5.78
N TRP A 48 1.54 -3.26 -5.92
CA TRP A 48 0.17 -3.56 -6.33
C TRP A 48 0.12 -4.18 -7.73
N ASN A 49 -0.74 -5.19 -7.93
CA ASN A 49 -0.86 -5.95 -9.19
C ASN A 49 0.39 -6.76 -9.58
N SER A 50 1.08 -7.33 -8.61
CA SER A 50 2.29 -8.12 -8.85
C SER A 50 2.13 -9.62 -8.64
N SER A 51 0.92 -10.12 -8.32
CA SER A 51 0.66 -11.54 -8.20
C SER A 51 0.74 -12.25 -9.55
N ASP A 52 1.59 -13.27 -9.66
CA ASP A 52 1.73 -14.08 -10.87
C ASP A 52 0.45 -14.88 -11.17
N LEU A 53 -0.38 -15.14 -10.16
CA LEU A 53 -1.63 -15.89 -10.29
C LEU A 53 -2.61 -15.21 -11.26
N VAL A 54 -2.76 -13.89 -11.17
CA VAL A 54 -3.77 -13.14 -11.94
C VAL A 54 -3.21 -12.08 -12.88
N LYS A 55 -1.91 -11.82 -12.84
CA LYS A 55 -1.24 -10.76 -13.64
C LYS A 55 -1.56 -10.83 -15.13
N ALA A 56 -1.52 -12.03 -15.71
CA ALA A 56 -1.81 -12.23 -17.13
C ALA A 56 -3.28 -11.89 -17.45
N ALA A 57 -4.24 -12.36 -16.63
CA ALA A 57 -5.66 -12.09 -16.80
C ALA A 57 -5.97 -10.59 -16.63
N THR A 58 -5.42 -9.96 -15.59
CA THR A 58 -5.56 -8.53 -15.31
C THR A 58 -5.02 -7.69 -16.46
N SER A 59 -3.83 -8.00 -16.97
CA SER A 59 -3.20 -7.30 -18.09
C SER A 59 -4.02 -7.42 -19.36
N LYS A 60 -4.52 -8.63 -19.67
CA LYS A 60 -5.37 -8.90 -20.83
C LYS A 60 -6.71 -8.15 -20.73
N GLY A 61 -7.34 -8.18 -19.56
CA GLY A 61 -8.60 -7.46 -19.31
C GLY A 61 -8.44 -5.95 -19.45
N LYS A 62 -7.38 -5.38 -18.88
CA LYS A 62 -7.07 -3.95 -19.00
C LYS A 62 -6.77 -3.55 -20.46
N LYS A 63 -5.94 -4.32 -21.18
CA LYS A 63 -5.58 -4.01 -22.58
C LYS A 63 -6.78 -4.05 -23.52
N ARG A 64 -7.78 -4.87 -23.22
CA ARG A 64 -9.00 -5.02 -24.04
C ARG A 64 -10.18 -4.19 -23.50
N GLU A 65 -10.00 -3.42 -22.44
CA GLU A 65 -11.02 -2.58 -21.81
C GLU A 65 -12.29 -3.36 -21.40
N LEU A 66 -12.11 -4.64 -21.00
CA LEU A 66 -13.20 -5.56 -20.69
C LEU A 66 -13.60 -5.59 -19.21
N LEU A 67 -12.90 -4.85 -18.35
CA LEU A 67 -13.12 -4.91 -16.91
C LEU A 67 -14.26 -3.98 -16.51
N SER A 68 -15.42 -4.53 -16.18
CA SER A 68 -16.46 -3.79 -15.45
C SER A 68 -15.95 -3.42 -14.05
N PRO A 69 -16.55 -2.43 -13.36
CA PRO A 69 -16.16 -2.04 -12.01
C PRO A 69 -16.07 -3.23 -11.04
N THR A 70 -17.07 -4.10 -11.02
CA THR A 70 -17.09 -5.29 -10.17
C THR A 70 -15.96 -6.27 -10.51
N THR A 71 -15.77 -6.59 -11.80
CA THR A 71 -14.70 -7.49 -12.23
C THR A 71 -13.33 -6.89 -11.95
N PHE A 72 -13.17 -5.58 -12.13
CA PHE A 72 -11.96 -4.85 -11.79
C PHE A 72 -11.63 -4.99 -10.30
N SER A 73 -12.60 -4.77 -9.42
CA SER A 73 -12.43 -4.90 -7.97
C SER A 73 -12.06 -6.32 -7.55
N ILE A 74 -12.80 -7.33 -8.02
CA ILE A 74 -12.57 -8.73 -7.64
C ILE A 74 -11.20 -9.23 -8.11
N ILE A 75 -10.78 -8.92 -9.35
CA ILE A 75 -9.49 -9.38 -9.85
C ILE A 75 -8.31 -8.74 -9.09
N HIS A 76 -8.44 -7.48 -8.66
CA HIS A 76 -7.44 -6.83 -7.83
C HIS A 76 -7.46 -7.37 -6.39
N ALA A 77 -8.62 -7.72 -5.87
CA ALA A 77 -8.74 -8.38 -4.57
C ALA A 77 -8.08 -9.77 -4.58
N THR A 78 -8.24 -10.53 -5.68
CA THR A 78 -7.57 -11.82 -5.85
C THR A 78 -6.04 -11.66 -5.91
N ASP A 79 -5.54 -10.66 -6.67
CA ASP A 79 -4.11 -10.31 -6.66
C ASP A 79 -3.61 -10.00 -5.25
N PHE A 80 -4.36 -9.19 -4.53
CA PHE A 80 -3.99 -8.80 -3.17
C PHE A 80 -3.99 -9.99 -2.21
N ALA A 81 -5.04 -10.83 -2.23
CA ALA A 81 -5.16 -12.00 -1.36
C ALA A 81 -4.00 -12.97 -1.57
N ASP A 82 -3.65 -13.28 -2.82
CA ASP A 82 -2.51 -14.16 -3.14
C ASP A 82 -1.19 -13.62 -2.59
N ARG A 83 -0.89 -12.32 -2.81
CA ARG A 83 0.32 -11.68 -2.27
C ARG A 83 0.30 -11.60 -0.74
N TYR A 84 -0.84 -11.27 -0.17
CA TYR A 84 -1.01 -11.14 1.27
C TYR A 84 -0.71 -12.45 1.99
N GLU A 85 -1.30 -13.55 1.54
CA GLU A 85 -1.15 -14.85 2.16
C GLU A 85 0.22 -15.49 1.91
N ARG A 86 0.75 -15.38 0.68
CA ARG A 86 1.99 -16.06 0.28
C ARG A 86 3.26 -15.27 0.54
N GLN A 87 3.18 -13.95 0.63
CA GLN A 87 4.36 -13.09 0.77
C GLN A 87 4.29 -12.23 2.04
N LEU A 88 3.26 -11.39 2.20
CA LEU A 88 3.25 -10.39 3.24
C LEU A 88 3.16 -11.01 4.64
N VAL A 89 2.19 -11.89 4.87
CA VAL A 89 1.97 -12.53 6.18
C VAL A 89 3.17 -13.39 6.61
N PRO A 90 3.74 -14.27 5.79
CA PRO A 90 4.93 -15.03 6.15
C PRO A 90 6.12 -14.15 6.53
N LEU A 91 6.35 -13.08 5.79
CA LEU A 91 7.47 -12.17 6.06
C LEU A 91 7.24 -11.30 7.30
N LEU A 92 6.02 -10.83 7.54
CA LEU A 92 5.64 -10.15 8.78
C LEU A 92 5.83 -11.07 10.00
N ARG A 93 5.46 -12.35 9.89
CA ARG A 93 5.72 -13.37 10.93
C ARG A 93 7.20 -13.62 11.15
N ALA A 94 8.00 -13.53 10.09
CA ALA A 94 9.46 -13.67 10.15
C ALA A 94 10.19 -12.40 10.63
N GLY A 95 9.45 -11.34 10.99
CA GLY A 95 10.02 -10.11 11.55
C GLY A 95 10.65 -9.18 10.51
N TYR A 96 10.11 -9.15 9.29
CA TYR A 96 10.52 -8.20 8.26
C TYR A 96 9.78 -6.87 8.38
N ILE A 97 10.41 -5.80 7.90
CA ILE A 97 9.73 -4.56 7.52
C ILE A 97 9.21 -4.77 6.11
N VAL A 98 7.89 -4.81 5.96
CA VAL A 98 7.21 -4.99 4.67
C VAL A 98 6.74 -3.63 4.17
N LEU A 99 7.27 -3.20 3.02
CA LEU A 99 6.90 -1.96 2.34
C LEU A 99 5.93 -2.28 1.20
N CYS A 100 4.75 -1.69 1.21
CA CYS A 100 3.75 -1.85 0.16
C CYS A 100 3.58 -0.56 -0.64
N ASP A 101 3.97 -0.58 -1.95
CA ASP A 101 3.51 0.45 -2.90
C ASP A 101 2.06 0.15 -3.24
N ARG A 102 1.17 0.85 -2.56
CA ARG A 102 -0.28 0.65 -2.49
C ARG A 102 -0.68 -0.57 -1.64
N TYR A 103 -1.76 -0.39 -0.92
CA TYR A 103 -2.36 -1.40 -0.06
C TYR A 103 -3.88 -1.41 -0.26
N ILE A 104 -4.66 -1.95 0.69
CA ILE A 104 -6.13 -2.03 0.60
C ILE A 104 -6.80 -0.68 0.36
N PHE A 105 -6.21 0.41 0.82
CA PHE A 105 -6.76 1.76 0.67
C PHE A 105 -6.82 2.22 -0.79
N THR A 106 -5.94 1.70 -1.65
CA THR A 106 -6.04 1.92 -3.10
C THR A 106 -7.35 1.34 -3.66
N ALA A 107 -7.79 0.16 -3.20
CA ALA A 107 -9.08 -0.39 -3.60
C ALA A 107 -10.24 0.43 -3.02
N PHE A 108 -10.16 0.80 -1.74
CA PHE A 108 -11.19 1.62 -1.08
C PHE A 108 -11.43 2.95 -1.79
N ALA A 109 -10.38 3.56 -2.34
CA ALA A 109 -10.52 4.78 -3.12
C ALA A 109 -11.01 4.51 -4.55
N ARG A 110 -10.29 3.67 -5.29
CA ARG A 110 -10.50 3.50 -6.74
C ARG A 110 -11.76 2.74 -7.10
N ASP A 111 -12.09 1.71 -6.33
CA ASP A 111 -13.24 0.86 -6.65
C ASP A 111 -14.54 1.54 -6.24
N VAL A 112 -14.53 2.30 -5.14
CA VAL A 112 -15.67 3.14 -4.72
C VAL A 112 -15.94 4.23 -5.76
N VAL A 113 -14.92 4.91 -6.26
CA VAL A 113 -15.06 5.93 -7.31
C VAL A 113 -15.58 5.31 -8.62
N ARG A 114 -15.33 4.02 -8.87
CA ARG A 114 -15.91 3.27 -9.98
C ARG A 114 -17.34 2.80 -9.75
N GLY A 115 -17.92 3.10 -8.61
CA GLY A 115 -19.32 2.80 -8.29
C GLY A 115 -19.53 1.50 -7.50
N CYS A 116 -18.48 0.85 -7.03
CA CYS A 116 -18.63 -0.27 -6.09
C CYS A 116 -19.08 0.26 -4.72
N PRO A 117 -20.04 -0.40 -4.04
CA PRO A 117 -20.48 0.01 -2.72
C PRO A 117 -19.32 -0.02 -1.70
N PRO A 118 -19.10 1.04 -0.91
CA PRO A 118 -17.96 1.11 0.03
C PRO A 118 -17.90 -0.07 1.01
N GLU A 119 -19.03 -0.45 1.58
CA GLU A 119 -19.12 -1.56 2.52
C GLU A 119 -18.76 -2.91 1.87
N TRP A 120 -19.15 -3.10 0.60
CA TRP A 120 -18.81 -4.30 -0.15
C TRP A 120 -17.30 -4.35 -0.43
N VAL A 121 -16.69 -3.24 -0.89
CA VAL A 121 -15.24 -3.17 -1.13
C VAL A 121 -14.48 -3.46 0.16
N ARG A 122 -14.83 -2.79 1.27
CA ARG A 122 -14.20 -3.03 2.58
C ARG A 122 -14.35 -4.48 3.02
N GLY A 123 -15.52 -5.07 2.79
CA GLY A 123 -15.80 -6.46 3.13
C GLY A 123 -14.93 -7.48 2.41
N ILE A 124 -14.54 -7.20 1.16
CA ILE A 124 -13.64 -8.08 0.40
C ILE A 124 -12.24 -8.13 1.02
N TYR A 125 -11.79 -7.04 1.67
CA TYR A 125 -10.45 -6.92 2.25
C TYR A 125 -10.44 -7.04 3.78
N ASP A 126 -11.52 -7.47 4.43
CA ASP A 126 -11.62 -7.53 5.90
C ASP A 126 -10.66 -8.54 6.56
N PHE A 127 -10.10 -9.47 5.77
CA PHE A 127 -9.06 -10.39 6.20
C PHE A 127 -7.67 -9.74 6.36
N ALA A 128 -7.47 -8.54 5.79
CA ALA A 128 -6.17 -7.87 5.78
C ALA A 128 -5.89 -7.13 7.09
N ALA A 129 -4.67 -7.24 7.60
CA ALA A 129 -4.23 -6.43 8.73
C ALA A 129 -4.09 -4.96 8.33
N LEU A 130 -4.39 -4.05 9.25
CA LEU A 130 -4.08 -2.64 9.04
C LEU A 130 -2.56 -2.42 9.13
N PRO A 131 -2.00 -1.52 8.29
CA PRO A 131 -0.58 -1.18 8.37
C PRO A 131 -0.23 -0.50 9.70
N ASP A 132 0.98 -0.76 10.20
CA ASP A 132 1.55 -0.03 11.34
C ASP A 132 1.73 1.46 11.02
N LEU A 133 2.11 1.76 9.76
CA LEU A 133 2.22 3.13 9.24
C LEU A 133 1.65 3.19 7.82
N THR A 134 0.89 4.23 7.54
CA THR A 134 0.43 4.55 6.19
C THR A 134 0.86 5.96 5.83
N PHE A 135 1.73 6.08 4.82
CA PHE A 135 2.13 7.35 4.25
C PHE A 135 1.26 7.70 3.06
N PHE A 136 0.62 8.86 3.12
CA PHE A 136 -0.17 9.39 2.02
C PHE A 136 0.56 10.56 1.36
N PHE A 137 1.11 10.33 0.16
CA PHE A 137 1.79 11.33 -0.65
C PHE A 137 0.74 12.16 -1.39
N LYS A 138 0.37 13.29 -0.78
CA LYS A 138 -0.61 14.23 -1.30
C LYS A 138 0.07 15.18 -2.27
N ALA A 139 -0.21 15.04 -3.56
CA ALA A 139 0.20 15.95 -4.61
C ALA A 139 -1.02 16.67 -5.19
N ASP A 140 -0.82 17.87 -5.70
CA ASP A 140 -1.83 18.57 -6.48
C ASP A 140 -2.10 17.84 -7.79
N LEU A 141 -3.35 17.89 -8.27
CA LEU A 141 -3.75 17.18 -9.48
C LEU A 141 -2.95 17.58 -10.72
N ASP A 142 -2.69 18.89 -10.89
CA ASP A 142 -1.92 19.41 -12.02
C ASP A 142 -0.43 19.04 -11.91
N VAL A 143 0.12 18.95 -10.70
CA VAL A 143 1.48 18.46 -10.47
C VAL A 143 1.57 16.98 -10.82
N SER A 144 0.58 16.19 -10.39
CA SER A 144 0.48 14.76 -10.70
C SER A 144 0.37 14.51 -12.19
N LEU A 145 -0.51 15.23 -12.87
CA LEU A 145 -0.71 15.13 -14.32
C LEU A 145 0.57 15.49 -15.09
N ARG A 146 1.22 16.60 -14.75
CA ARG A 146 2.48 17.03 -15.36
C ARG A 146 3.56 15.95 -15.22
N ARG A 147 3.77 15.42 -14.02
CA ARG A 147 4.78 14.36 -13.77
C ARG A 147 4.53 13.10 -14.58
N ILE A 148 3.26 12.74 -14.81
CA ILE A 148 2.91 11.60 -15.67
C ILE A 148 3.31 11.89 -17.11
N LEU A 149 2.99 13.08 -17.62
CA LEU A 149 3.24 13.48 -19.01
C LEU A 149 4.74 13.72 -19.30
N ASP A 150 5.51 14.14 -18.27
CA ASP A 150 6.98 14.21 -18.38
C ASP A 150 7.60 12.80 -18.58
N GLY A 151 6.99 11.78 -18.01
CA GLY A 151 7.47 10.39 -18.14
C GLY A 151 6.93 9.62 -19.34
N ARG A 152 5.82 10.06 -19.95
CA ARG A 152 5.18 9.41 -21.10
C ARG A 152 4.16 10.33 -21.78
N PRO A 153 3.98 10.21 -23.12
CA PRO A 153 3.17 11.17 -23.89
C PRO A 153 1.65 11.02 -23.68
N GLN A 154 1.16 9.93 -23.07
CA GLN A 154 -0.27 9.65 -22.97
C GLN A 154 -0.65 9.05 -21.62
N LEU A 155 -1.86 9.38 -21.15
CA LEU A 155 -2.49 8.74 -20.01
C LEU A 155 -2.94 7.32 -20.35
N LYS A 156 -2.88 6.42 -19.36
CA LYS A 156 -3.48 5.08 -19.52
C LYS A 156 -5.00 5.17 -19.35
N TYR A 157 -5.74 4.36 -20.08
CA TYR A 157 -7.20 4.33 -20.10
C TYR A 157 -7.82 4.29 -18.69
N PHE A 158 -7.49 3.29 -17.87
CA PHE A 158 -8.03 3.16 -16.51
C PHE A 158 -7.46 4.17 -15.49
N GLU A 159 -6.31 4.75 -15.75
CA GLU A 159 -5.70 5.79 -14.92
C GLU A 159 -6.40 7.14 -15.12
N ALA A 160 -6.81 7.40 -16.36
CA ALA A 160 -7.60 8.57 -16.69
C ALA A 160 -9.10 8.42 -16.37
N GLY A 161 -9.55 7.25 -15.90
CA GLY A 161 -10.96 6.99 -15.62
C GLY A 161 -11.85 6.96 -16.88
N MET A 162 -11.27 6.65 -18.06
CA MET A 162 -12.03 6.59 -19.31
C MET A 162 -13.10 5.50 -19.31
N ASP A 163 -12.93 4.47 -18.50
CA ASP A 163 -13.90 3.42 -18.24
C ASP A 163 -15.21 3.95 -17.61
N LEU A 164 -15.17 5.13 -16.98
CA LEU A 164 -16.32 5.78 -16.37
C LEU A 164 -17.01 6.81 -17.27
N ARG A 165 -16.42 7.11 -18.43
CA ARG A 165 -16.96 8.09 -19.40
C ARG A 165 -17.25 9.46 -18.78
N LEU A 166 -16.35 9.93 -17.90
CA LEU A 166 -16.51 11.20 -17.18
C LEU A 166 -16.34 12.42 -18.10
N SER A 167 -15.48 12.32 -19.12
CA SER A 167 -15.29 13.26 -20.21
C SER A 167 -14.78 12.51 -21.45
N ALA A 168 -14.98 13.09 -22.64
CA ALA A 168 -14.36 12.62 -23.87
C ALA A 168 -12.87 12.98 -23.94
N ASP A 169 -12.45 14.05 -23.25
CA ASP A 169 -11.05 14.43 -23.10
C ASP A 169 -10.38 13.63 -21.97
N PRO A 170 -9.32 12.86 -22.28
CA PRO A 170 -8.61 12.06 -21.26
C PRO A 170 -8.01 12.89 -20.13
N TYR A 171 -7.59 14.11 -20.38
CA TYR A 171 -7.00 14.98 -19.34
C TYR A 171 -8.06 15.52 -18.39
N GLU A 172 -9.21 15.90 -18.90
CA GLU A 172 -10.35 16.30 -18.08
C GLU A 172 -10.90 15.11 -17.29
N SER A 173 -11.07 13.94 -17.94
CA SER A 173 -11.48 12.71 -17.28
C SER A 173 -10.52 12.34 -16.15
N PHE A 174 -9.19 12.45 -16.36
CA PHE A 174 -8.19 12.25 -15.34
C PHE A 174 -8.40 13.18 -14.12
N ARG A 175 -8.58 14.47 -14.36
CA ARG A 175 -8.79 15.45 -13.27
C ARG A 175 -10.03 15.12 -12.46
N ILE A 176 -11.12 14.79 -13.09
CA ILE A 176 -12.37 14.41 -12.41
C ILE A 176 -12.16 13.10 -11.63
N PHE A 177 -11.60 12.08 -12.27
CA PHE A 177 -11.42 10.76 -11.66
C PHE A 177 -10.42 10.79 -10.49
N GLN A 178 -9.25 11.36 -10.70
CA GLN A 178 -8.23 11.45 -9.64
C GLN A 178 -8.64 12.44 -8.54
N GLY A 179 -9.44 13.46 -8.85
CA GLY A 179 -10.04 14.35 -7.87
C GLY A 179 -10.95 13.61 -6.90
N ARG A 180 -11.86 12.77 -7.43
CA ARG A 180 -12.72 11.92 -6.61
C ARG A 180 -11.91 10.90 -5.76
N ILE A 181 -10.83 10.35 -6.32
CA ILE A 181 -9.91 9.47 -5.58
C ILE A 181 -9.21 10.23 -4.46
N LEU A 182 -8.78 11.47 -4.71
CA LEU A 182 -8.18 12.33 -3.69
C LEU A 182 -9.13 12.58 -2.51
N GLU A 183 -10.41 12.84 -2.78
CA GLU A 183 -11.44 12.99 -1.74
C GLU A 183 -11.56 11.73 -0.88
N GLN A 184 -11.54 10.53 -1.49
CA GLN A 184 -11.54 9.27 -0.75
C GLN A 184 -10.28 9.14 0.14
N TYR A 185 -9.10 9.45 -0.37
CA TYR A 185 -7.88 9.41 0.43
C TYR A 185 -7.88 10.42 1.58
N LEU A 186 -8.42 11.62 1.38
CA LEU A 186 -8.54 12.62 2.45
C LEU A 186 -9.49 12.14 3.56
N ALA A 187 -10.62 11.55 3.22
CA ALA A 187 -11.53 10.94 4.19
C ALA A 187 -10.84 9.81 4.98
N MET A 188 -10.19 8.89 4.27
CA MET A 188 -9.46 7.77 4.88
C MET A 188 -8.25 8.24 5.70
N SER A 189 -7.61 9.34 5.34
CA SER A 189 -6.46 9.87 6.10
C SER A 189 -6.86 10.26 7.53
N THR A 190 -8.08 10.74 7.72
CA THR A 190 -8.64 11.03 9.04
C THR A 190 -9.10 9.74 9.73
N GLU A 191 -9.80 8.86 9.02
CA GLU A 191 -10.34 7.60 9.57
C GLU A 191 -9.25 6.65 10.07
N PHE A 192 -8.15 6.51 9.30
CA PHE A 192 -7.06 5.56 9.56
C PHE A 192 -5.75 6.23 10.02
N ASN A 193 -5.79 7.50 10.38
CA ASN A 193 -4.62 8.26 10.86
C ASN A 193 -3.40 8.19 9.93
N PHE A 194 -3.59 8.47 8.64
CA PHE A 194 -2.48 8.48 7.69
C PHE A 194 -1.49 9.59 8.00
N LEU A 195 -0.21 9.32 7.74
CA LEU A 195 0.86 10.28 7.75
C LEU A 195 0.89 10.99 6.40
N VAL A 196 0.31 12.20 6.36
CA VAL A 196 0.21 12.97 5.12
C VAL A 196 1.54 13.65 4.82
N ILE A 197 2.10 13.38 3.65
CA ILE A 197 3.34 13.97 3.14
C ILE A 197 2.99 14.93 1.99
N ASP A 198 3.46 16.17 2.08
CA ASP A 198 3.32 17.13 0.97
C ASP A 198 4.23 16.69 -0.19
N ALA A 199 3.61 16.06 -1.18
CA ALA A 199 4.33 15.53 -2.34
C ALA A 199 4.64 16.61 -3.40
N ASN A 200 4.29 17.88 -3.16
CA ASN A 200 4.72 19.00 -4.01
C ASN A 200 6.15 19.45 -3.66
N GLN A 201 6.64 19.10 -2.46
CA GLN A 201 8.00 19.40 -2.02
C GLN A 201 9.07 18.63 -2.81
N PRO A 202 10.35 19.06 -2.77
CA PRO A 202 11.47 18.31 -3.33
C PRO A 202 11.57 16.89 -2.76
N ILE A 203 12.11 15.96 -3.54
CA ILE A 203 12.24 14.53 -3.19
C ILE A 203 12.97 14.35 -1.85
N GLU A 204 14.07 15.08 -1.65
CA GLU A 204 14.92 15.01 -0.46
C GLU A 204 14.17 15.48 0.79
N ALA A 205 13.39 16.55 0.69
CA ALA A 205 12.59 17.07 1.80
C ALA A 205 11.53 16.04 2.21
N GLN A 206 10.83 15.44 1.26
CA GLN A 206 9.87 14.37 1.52
C GLN A 206 10.55 13.17 2.19
N GLN A 207 11.73 12.73 1.70
CA GLN A 207 12.49 11.63 2.28
C GLN A 207 12.93 11.91 3.72
N SER A 208 13.36 13.13 4.03
CA SER A 208 13.76 13.52 5.38
C SER A 208 12.60 13.31 6.36
N VAL A 209 11.41 13.85 6.01
CA VAL A 209 10.20 13.71 6.83
C VAL A 209 9.79 12.24 7.01
N VAL A 210 9.78 11.45 5.93
CA VAL A 210 9.39 10.02 5.99
C VAL A 210 10.34 9.23 6.89
N ARG A 211 11.66 9.42 6.75
CA ARG A 211 12.68 8.73 7.55
C ARG A 211 12.59 9.10 9.02
N GLU A 212 12.40 10.36 9.34
CA GLU A 212 12.22 10.85 10.71
C GLU A 212 10.95 10.24 11.34
N LEU A 213 9.84 10.22 10.61
CA LEU A 213 8.60 9.64 11.08
C LEU A 213 8.71 8.12 11.33
N ILE A 214 9.46 7.40 10.50
CA ILE A 214 9.73 5.97 10.73
C ILE A 214 10.64 5.78 11.95
N ALA A 215 11.76 6.50 12.02
CA ALA A 215 12.71 6.37 13.12
C ALA A 215 12.09 6.72 14.49
N SER A 216 11.12 7.64 14.51
CA SER A 216 10.42 8.02 15.76
C SER A 216 9.33 7.02 16.18
N ARG A 217 8.86 6.13 15.29
CA ARG A 217 7.74 5.23 15.56
C ARG A 217 8.10 3.75 15.54
N ILE A 218 9.21 3.40 14.92
CA ILE A 218 9.68 2.01 14.77
C ILE A 218 11.08 1.91 15.33
N ASP A 219 11.27 1.01 16.30
CA ASP A 219 12.61 0.64 16.76
C ASP A 219 13.30 -0.16 15.64
N LEU A 220 14.03 0.54 14.77
CA LEU A 220 14.71 -0.04 13.63
C LEU A 220 15.78 -1.06 14.02
N ALA A 221 16.44 -0.90 15.17
CA ALA A 221 17.45 -1.83 15.65
C ALA A 221 16.90 -3.25 15.87
N ALA A 222 15.61 -3.37 16.17
CA ALA A 222 14.94 -4.66 16.33
C ALA A 222 14.85 -5.49 15.02
N PHE A 223 15.05 -4.86 13.86
CA PHE A 223 14.94 -5.47 12.53
C PHE A 223 16.30 -5.73 11.86
N SER A 224 17.42 -5.49 12.54
CA SER A 224 18.77 -5.78 12.03
C SER A 224 18.94 -7.28 11.74
N VAL A 225 19.66 -7.58 10.65
CA VAL A 225 20.02 -8.94 10.24
C VAL A 225 20.83 -9.63 11.35
N GLU A 226 21.76 -8.93 11.98
CA GLU A 226 22.60 -9.46 13.07
C GLU A 226 21.78 -9.88 14.30
N ASN A 227 20.82 -9.05 14.74
CA ASN A 227 19.96 -9.35 15.88
C ASN A 227 19.07 -10.57 15.66
N SER A 228 18.79 -10.93 14.40
CA SER A 228 18.01 -12.12 14.05
C SER A 228 18.79 -13.40 14.29
N HIS A 229 20.08 -13.44 14.00
CA HIS A 229 20.95 -14.57 14.27
C HIS A 229 21.13 -14.80 15.78
N ALA A 230 21.17 -13.72 16.56
CA ALA A 230 21.25 -13.80 18.03
C ALA A 230 19.96 -14.40 18.65
N ARG A 231 18.78 -14.05 18.14
CA ARG A 231 17.50 -14.62 18.60
C ARG A 231 17.34 -16.09 18.26
N LEU A 232 17.87 -16.55 17.12
CA LEU A 232 17.86 -17.99 16.74
C LEU A 232 18.85 -18.82 17.55
N ARG A 233 19.88 -18.20 18.13
CA ARG A 233 20.90 -18.86 19.00
C ARG A 233 20.52 -18.85 20.48
N ALA A 234 19.55 -18.04 20.91
CA ALA A 234 19.06 -18.03 22.28
C ALA A 234 18.32 -19.36 22.56
N PRO A 235 18.71 -20.13 23.58
CA PRO A 235 18.00 -21.35 23.94
C PRO A 235 16.55 -21.00 24.29
N ALA A 236 15.59 -21.81 23.78
CA ALA A 236 14.18 -21.66 24.14
C ALA A 236 14.08 -21.63 25.67
N ARG A 237 13.50 -20.56 26.24
CA ARG A 237 13.17 -20.53 27.66
C ARG A 237 12.23 -21.70 27.94
N VAL A 238 12.76 -22.74 28.54
CA VAL A 238 11.95 -23.87 29.05
C VAL A 238 11.00 -23.26 30.08
N ALA A 239 9.71 -23.29 29.78
CA ALA A 239 8.67 -22.93 30.72
C ALA A 239 8.83 -23.84 31.95
N LYS A 240 9.07 -23.27 33.12
CA LYS A 240 9.06 -24.01 34.40
C LYS A 240 7.69 -24.70 34.52
N PRO A 241 7.64 -26.01 34.79
CA PRO A 241 6.38 -26.66 35.11
C PRO A 241 5.76 -25.99 36.35
N MET A 242 4.48 -25.64 36.25
CA MET A 242 3.68 -25.23 37.38
C MET A 242 3.73 -26.36 38.44
N ALA A 243 4.22 -26.03 39.61
CA ALA A 243 4.11 -26.94 40.76
C ALA A 243 2.62 -27.21 41.02
N ALA A 244 2.23 -28.46 40.99
CA ALA A 244 0.94 -28.90 41.46
C ALA A 244 1.01 -28.85 43.00
N ASP A 245 0.36 -27.83 43.58
CA ASP A 245 0.06 -27.83 45.00
C ASP A 245 -1.12 -28.76 45.20
N GLY A 246 -0.90 -29.69 46.14
CA GLY A 246 -1.84 -30.72 46.58
C GLY A 246 -2.99 -30.19 47.45
#